data_bf9cc0525e2deac8ae59147e49e12db8
#
_entry.id   bf9cc0525e2deac8ae59147e49e12db8
#
_cell.length_a   1.000
_cell.length_b   1.000
_cell.length_c   1.000
_cell.angle_alpha   90.00
_cell.angle_beta   90.00
_cell.angle_gamma   90.00
#
_symmetry.space_group_name_H-M   'P 1'
#
loop_
_entity.id
_entity.type
_entity.pdbx_description
1 polymer ?
#
loop_
_entity_poly.entity_id
_entity_poly.type
_entity_poly.pdbx_seq_one_letter_code
_entity_poly.pdbx_strand_id
1 'polypeptide(L)'
;MAEENIDEAAQAVRRPPSSVLSEQAILAGLMIDNSALDSVVDIIRPEDFYRRDHRIIFEEIVQLLQEGHPADYLTVFESLKSKGIENDAGGLPYLTELVGSSPSAANIRRYAEIVHDKSVLRQLITVGDRIVTNALAPEGRETREILDEAEKEVLAINERNARTQRGFQPLVTLVRDVSARVIELYNTKSTSEVTGVSSGYPNLDHVT
;
A
#
# COMPACT_ATOMS: atom_id res chain seq x y z
N MET A 1 41.88 4.03 8.27
CA MET A 1 41.13 3.45 9.40
C MET A 1 39.72 4.06 9.64
N ALA A 2 39.44 5.30 9.27
CA ALA A 2 38.10 5.89 9.38
C ALA A 2 37.26 5.71 8.10
N GLU A 3 37.86 5.57 6.94
CA GLU A 3 37.17 5.34 5.65
C GLU A 3 36.75 3.90 5.44
N GLU A 4 37.47 2.90 5.96
CA GLU A 4 37.10 1.48 5.90
C GLU A 4 35.84 1.16 6.74
N ASN A 5 35.58 1.90 7.83
CA ASN A 5 34.42 1.67 8.69
C ASN A 5 33.11 2.21 8.10
N ILE A 6 33.18 3.11 7.11
CA ILE A 6 32.00 3.67 6.44
C ILE A 6 31.50 2.70 5.35
N ASP A 7 32.41 2.00 4.68
CA ASP A 7 32.08 1.01 3.66
C ASP A 7 31.52 -0.30 4.23
N GLU A 8 32.00 -0.75 5.40
CA GLU A 8 31.41 -1.93 6.08
C GLU A 8 30.01 -1.65 6.61
N ALA A 9 29.72 -0.45 7.09
CA ALA A 9 28.37 -0.05 7.49
C ALA A 9 27.42 0.13 6.28
N ALA A 10 27.94 0.47 5.10
CA ALA A 10 27.19 0.58 3.86
C ALA A 10 26.89 -0.78 3.20
N GLN A 11 27.69 -1.80 3.50
CA GLN A 11 27.50 -3.20 3.05
C GLN A 11 26.67 -4.05 4.02
N ALA A 12 26.23 -3.52 5.16
CA ALA A 12 25.20 -4.15 5.96
C ALA A 12 24.02 -4.41 5.04
N VAL A 13 23.80 -5.66 4.67
CA VAL A 13 22.76 -6.16 3.75
C VAL A 13 21.49 -5.36 4.01
N ARG A 14 21.17 -4.41 3.15
CA ARG A 14 19.95 -3.59 3.24
C ARG A 14 18.78 -4.52 3.00
N ARG A 15 18.27 -5.12 4.09
CA ARG A 15 17.09 -5.97 4.01
C ARG A 15 15.91 -5.11 3.56
N PRO A 16 15.16 -5.55 2.55
CA PRO A 16 13.99 -4.81 2.12
C PRO A 16 13.04 -4.56 3.29
N PRO A 17 12.43 -3.37 3.38
CA PRO A 17 11.45 -3.07 4.43
C PRO A 17 10.33 -4.11 4.45
N SER A 18 10.16 -4.79 5.58
CA SER A 18 9.15 -5.85 5.75
C SER A 18 8.74 -5.97 7.21
N SER A 19 7.60 -6.56 7.47
CA SER A 19 7.13 -6.94 8.80
C SER A 19 6.42 -8.29 8.71
N VAL A 20 7.23 -9.36 8.68
CA VAL A 20 6.73 -10.74 8.56
C VAL A 20 5.72 -11.07 9.65
N LEU A 21 5.96 -10.61 10.89
CA LEU A 21 5.02 -10.81 12.00
C LEU A 21 3.66 -10.14 11.76
N SER A 22 3.64 -8.94 11.16
CA SER A 22 2.37 -8.28 10.81
C SER A 22 1.65 -9.01 9.68
N GLU A 23 2.39 -9.52 8.68
CA GLU A 23 1.83 -10.34 7.62
C GLU A 23 1.18 -11.62 8.17
N GLN A 24 1.90 -12.34 9.04
CA GLN A 24 1.39 -13.54 9.71
C GLN A 24 0.13 -13.24 10.53
N ALA A 25 0.14 -12.14 11.29
CA ALA A 25 -1.00 -11.74 12.11
C ALA A 25 -2.25 -11.41 11.27
N ILE A 26 -2.08 -10.82 10.07
CA ILE A 26 -3.18 -10.55 9.13
C ILE A 26 -3.76 -11.87 8.63
N LEU A 27 -2.92 -12.76 8.10
CA LEU A 27 -3.37 -14.03 7.53
C LEU A 27 -4.10 -14.89 8.55
N ALA A 28 -3.51 -15.02 9.74
CA ALA A 28 -4.12 -15.77 10.84
C ALA A 28 -5.43 -15.12 11.31
N GLY A 29 -5.46 -13.79 11.45
CA GLY A 29 -6.67 -13.06 11.83
C GLY A 29 -7.80 -13.27 10.84
N LEU A 30 -7.53 -13.26 9.53
CA LEU A 30 -8.52 -13.52 8.49
C LEU A 30 -9.04 -14.97 8.51
N MET A 31 -8.17 -15.95 8.77
CA MET A 31 -8.56 -17.35 8.89
C MET A 31 -9.37 -17.67 10.17
N ILE A 32 -9.21 -16.85 11.22
CA ILE A 32 -9.98 -16.98 12.48
C ILE A 32 -11.31 -16.24 12.38
N ASP A 33 -11.30 -15.04 11.80
CA ASP A 33 -12.47 -14.17 11.65
C ASP A 33 -12.51 -13.60 10.23
N ASN A 34 -13.30 -14.23 9.38
CA ASN A 34 -13.44 -13.84 7.98
C ASN A 34 -14.04 -12.43 7.81
N SER A 35 -14.84 -11.95 8.78
CA SER A 35 -15.44 -10.61 8.73
C SER A 35 -14.38 -9.50 8.85
N ALA A 36 -13.20 -9.82 9.36
CA ALA A 36 -12.07 -8.90 9.47
C ALA A 36 -11.54 -8.45 8.08
N LEU A 37 -11.88 -9.15 6.99
CA LEU A 37 -11.50 -8.75 5.63
C LEU A 37 -12.01 -7.35 5.29
N ASP A 38 -13.23 -7.00 5.68
CA ASP A 38 -13.82 -5.69 5.42
C ASP A 38 -12.99 -4.53 6.02
N SER A 39 -12.23 -4.82 7.07
CA SER A 39 -11.36 -3.84 7.75
C SER A 39 -10.02 -3.62 7.04
N VAL A 40 -9.61 -4.51 6.16
CA VAL A 40 -8.26 -4.50 5.56
C VAL A 40 -8.25 -4.46 4.03
N VAL A 41 -9.34 -4.84 3.36
CA VAL A 41 -9.43 -4.93 1.90
C VAL A 41 -9.16 -3.60 1.19
N ASP A 42 -9.47 -2.48 1.85
CA ASP A 42 -9.21 -1.15 1.33
C ASP A 42 -7.76 -0.68 1.56
N ILE A 43 -7.00 -1.38 2.42
CA ILE A 43 -5.67 -0.97 2.87
C ILE A 43 -4.59 -1.76 2.16
N ILE A 44 -4.74 -3.09 2.08
CA ILE A 44 -3.70 -3.98 1.55
C ILE A 44 -4.17 -4.79 0.35
N ARG A 45 -3.20 -5.15 -0.46
CA ARG A 45 -3.34 -6.02 -1.62
C ARG A 45 -2.33 -7.17 -1.54
N PRO A 46 -2.50 -8.23 -2.31
CA PRO A 46 -1.54 -9.33 -2.36
C PRO A 46 -0.09 -8.88 -2.58
N GLU A 47 0.13 -7.87 -3.44
CA GLU A 47 1.45 -7.35 -3.76
C GLU A 47 2.14 -6.65 -2.60
N ASP A 48 1.40 -6.27 -1.57
CA ASP A 48 1.94 -5.61 -0.38
C ASP A 48 2.68 -6.59 0.55
N PHE A 49 2.41 -7.87 0.44
CA PHE A 49 3.12 -8.88 1.21
C PHE A 49 4.55 -9.06 0.69
N TYR A 50 5.50 -9.10 1.61
CA TYR A 50 6.91 -9.32 1.29
C TYR A 50 7.19 -10.77 0.92
N ARG A 51 6.61 -11.72 1.69
CA ARG A 51 6.79 -13.15 1.46
C ARG A 51 5.82 -13.63 0.36
N ARG A 52 6.34 -14.44 -0.56
CA ARG A 52 5.55 -15.00 -1.65
C ARG A 52 4.45 -15.95 -1.15
N ASP A 53 4.78 -16.79 -0.17
CA ASP A 53 3.81 -17.71 0.44
C ASP A 53 2.64 -16.94 1.10
N HIS A 54 2.92 -15.84 1.82
CA HIS A 54 1.88 -14.99 2.39
C HIS A 54 0.98 -14.36 1.34
N ARG A 55 1.56 -13.95 0.20
CA ARG A 55 0.79 -13.42 -0.94
C ARG A 55 -0.19 -14.45 -1.47
N ILE A 56 0.29 -15.68 -1.69
CA ILE A 56 -0.53 -16.80 -2.18
C ILE A 56 -1.67 -17.10 -1.19
N ILE A 57 -1.38 -17.16 0.10
CA ILE A 57 -2.39 -17.43 1.13
C ILE A 57 -3.43 -16.31 1.17
N PHE A 58 -3.00 -15.04 1.10
CA PHE A 58 -3.92 -13.90 1.11
C PHE A 58 -4.85 -13.90 -0.12
N GLU A 59 -4.29 -14.12 -1.32
CA GLU A 59 -5.07 -14.25 -2.56
C GLU A 59 -6.13 -15.34 -2.44
N GLU A 60 -5.77 -16.49 -1.88
CA GLU A 60 -6.68 -17.61 -1.71
C GLU A 60 -7.79 -17.31 -0.71
N ILE A 61 -7.46 -16.68 0.43
CA ILE A 61 -8.47 -16.23 1.42
C ILE A 61 -9.46 -15.28 0.76
N VAL A 62 -8.98 -14.28 0.04
CA VAL A 62 -9.84 -13.29 -0.63
C VAL A 62 -10.73 -13.97 -1.68
N GLN A 63 -10.19 -14.89 -2.46
CA GLN A 63 -10.96 -15.61 -3.48
C GLN A 63 -12.07 -16.45 -2.85
N LEU A 64 -11.77 -17.26 -1.83
CA LEU A 64 -12.77 -18.07 -1.13
C LEU A 64 -13.91 -17.22 -0.58
N LEU A 65 -13.59 -16.09 0.06
CA LEU A 65 -14.60 -15.19 0.63
C LEU A 65 -15.45 -14.50 -0.45
N GLN A 66 -14.86 -14.14 -1.61
CA GLN A 66 -15.62 -13.61 -2.75
C GLN A 66 -16.58 -14.62 -3.36
N GLU A 67 -16.21 -15.90 -3.31
CA GLU A 67 -17.07 -17.01 -3.76
C GLU A 67 -18.13 -17.40 -2.71
N GLY A 68 -18.13 -16.74 -1.54
CA GLY A 68 -19.06 -17.00 -0.44
C GLY A 68 -18.71 -18.24 0.40
N HIS A 69 -17.47 -18.71 0.28
CA HIS A 69 -16.94 -19.83 1.05
C HIS A 69 -16.17 -19.34 2.29
N PRO A 70 -16.29 -20.00 3.46
CA PRO A 70 -15.49 -19.66 4.61
C PRO A 70 -14.02 -20.01 4.36
N ALA A 71 -13.13 -19.12 4.80
CA ALA A 71 -11.68 -19.25 4.62
C ALA A 71 -11.02 -19.52 5.98
N ASP A 72 -11.08 -20.76 6.47
CA ASP A 72 -10.26 -21.25 7.57
C ASP A 72 -8.98 -21.95 7.04
N TYR A 73 -8.06 -22.31 7.93
CA TYR A 73 -6.77 -22.92 7.54
C TYR A 73 -6.94 -24.24 6.75
N LEU A 74 -8.02 -24.98 6.97
CA LEU A 74 -8.28 -26.24 6.29
C LEU A 74 -8.90 -26.02 4.91
N THR A 75 -9.88 -25.13 4.80
CA THR A 75 -10.50 -24.76 3.51
C THR A 75 -9.50 -24.09 2.58
N VAL A 76 -8.66 -23.19 3.10
CA VAL A 76 -7.55 -22.58 2.36
C VAL A 76 -6.57 -23.65 1.86
N PHE A 77 -6.16 -24.59 2.74
CA PHE A 77 -5.27 -25.68 2.34
C PHE A 77 -5.87 -26.56 1.23
N GLU A 78 -7.11 -27.02 1.38
CA GLU A 78 -7.75 -27.89 0.38
C GLU A 78 -7.92 -27.16 -0.96
N SER A 79 -8.22 -25.86 -0.94
CA SER A 79 -8.30 -25.05 -2.15
C SER A 79 -6.93 -24.92 -2.83
N LEU A 80 -5.88 -24.57 -2.11
CA LEU A 80 -4.51 -24.51 -2.63
C LEU A 80 -4.05 -25.86 -3.19
N LYS A 81 -4.40 -26.96 -2.53
CA LYS A 81 -4.10 -28.32 -2.98
C LYS A 81 -4.82 -28.69 -4.26
N SER A 82 -6.08 -28.27 -4.42
CA SER A 82 -6.80 -28.46 -5.67
C SER A 82 -6.15 -27.75 -6.86
N LYS A 83 -5.44 -26.66 -6.59
CA LYS A 83 -4.67 -25.87 -7.57
C LYS A 83 -3.22 -26.38 -7.74
N GLY A 84 -2.76 -27.33 -6.90
CA GLY A 84 -1.40 -27.88 -6.92
C GLY A 84 -0.31 -26.91 -6.46
N ILE A 85 -0.66 -25.89 -5.65
CA ILE A 85 0.25 -24.84 -5.14
C ILE A 85 0.34 -24.81 -3.61
N GLU A 86 -0.14 -25.85 -2.92
CA GLU A 86 -0.10 -25.95 -1.47
C GLU A 86 1.31 -25.86 -0.87
N ASN A 87 2.31 -26.38 -1.60
CA ASN A 87 3.70 -26.34 -1.16
C ASN A 87 4.31 -24.94 -1.26
N ASP A 88 3.88 -24.13 -2.23
CA ASP A 88 4.30 -22.75 -2.39
C ASP A 88 3.77 -21.85 -1.25
N ALA A 89 2.69 -22.27 -0.60
CA ALA A 89 2.09 -21.64 0.57
C ALA A 89 2.63 -22.18 1.91
N GLY A 90 3.61 -23.08 1.90
CA GLY A 90 4.18 -23.70 3.09
C GLY A 90 3.42 -24.91 3.62
N GLY A 91 2.37 -25.36 2.95
CA GLY A 91 1.57 -26.54 3.28
C GLY A 91 0.74 -26.41 4.55
N LEU A 92 0.06 -27.50 4.90
CA LEU A 92 -0.82 -27.56 6.08
C LEU A 92 -0.10 -27.21 7.40
N PRO A 93 1.15 -27.67 7.64
CA PRO A 93 1.86 -27.36 8.88
C PRO A 93 2.02 -25.85 9.09
N TYR A 94 2.35 -25.10 8.03
CA TYR A 94 2.53 -23.65 8.11
C TYR A 94 1.22 -22.93 8.36
N LEU A 95 0.13 -23.30 7.68
CA LEU A 95 -1.19 -22.71 7.90
C LEU A 95 -1.69 -22.95 9.33
N THR A 96 -1.43 -24.15 9.88
CA THR A 96 -1.77 -24.48 11.27
C THR A 96 -0.93 -23.65 12.26
N GLU A 97 0.37 -23.47 11.99
CA GLU A 97 1.27 -22.64 12.79
C GLU A 97 0.80 -21.17 12.81
N LEU A 98 0.41 -20.62 11.64
CA LEU A 98 -0.08 -19.26 11.54
C LEU A 98 -1.28 -19.02 12.49
N VAL A 99 -2.26 -19.89 12.44
CA VAL A 99 -3.48 -19.76 13.27
C VAL A 99 -3.15 -20.00 14.75
N GLY A 100 -2.27 -20.96 15.05
CA GLY A 100 -1.88 -21.30 16.42
C GLY A 100 -1.02 -20.24 17.12
N SER A 101 -0.28 -19.42 16.37
CA SER A 101 0.63 -18.40 16.89
C SER A 101 0.02 -16.98 16.94
N SER A 102 -1.21 -16.79 16.45
CA SER A 102 -1.77 -15.46 16.28
C SER A 102 -2.29 -14.84 17.57
N PRO A 103 -1.88 -13.62 17.89
CA PRO A 103 -2.65 -12.79 18.78
C PRO A 103 -3.96 -12.38 18.09
N SER A 104 -5.02 -12.16 18.86
CA SER A 104 -6.35 -11.74 18.44
C SER A 104 -6.39 -10.85 17.16
N ALA A 105 -7.39 -11.06 16.29
CA ALA A 105 -7.70 -10.23 15.11
C ALA A 105 -8.01 -8.74 15.43
N ALA A 106 -8.08 -8.36 16.69
CA ALA A 106 -8.51 -7.02 17.14
C ALA A 106 -7.69 -5.86 16.54
N ASN A 107 -6.43 -6.08 16.19
CA ASN A 107 -5.53 -5.06 15.64
C ASN A 107 -5.22 -5.25 14.16
N ILE A 108 -5.99 -6.06 13.44
CA ILE A 108 -5.69 -6.46 12.06
C ILE A 108 -5.53 -5.25 11.12
N ARG A 109 -6.35 -4.22 11.29
CA ARG A 109 -6.25 -2.97 10.53
C ARG A 109 -4.88 -2.30 10.70
N ARG A 110 -4.37 -2.23 11.94
CA ARG A 110 -3.06 -1.64 12.22
C ARG A 110 -1.92 -2.45 11.60
N TYR A 111 -2.04 -3.78 11.60
CA TYR A 111 -1.08 -4.65 10.93
C TYR A 111 -1.11 -4.46 9.41
N ALA A 112 -2.30 -4.29 8.83
CA ALA A 112 -2.45 -3.97 7.41
C ALA A 112 -1.78 -2.65 7.03
N GLU A 113 -1.96 -1.60 7.81
CA GLU A 113 -1.28 -0.31 7.63
C GLU A 113 0.25 -0.48 7.66
N ILE A 114 0.79 -1.25 8.62
CA ILE A 114 2.24 -1.51 8.71
C ILE A 114 2.75 -2.25 7.46
N VAL A 115 2.04 -3.28 6.99
CA VAL A 115 2.44 -4.05 5.81
C VAL A 115 2.40 -3.17 4.56
N HIS A 116 1.36 -2.35 4.41
CA HIS A 116 1.23 -1.39 3.33
C HIS A 116 2.38 -0.36 3.33
N ASP A 117 2.67 0.27 4.47
CA ASP A 117 3.78 1.23 4.59
C ASP A 117 5.12 0.60 4.18
N LYS A 118 5.37 -0.66 4.58
CA LYS A 118 6.58 -1.38 4.16
C LYS A 118 6.59 -1.68 2.67
N SER A 119 5.44 -1.96 2.06
CA SER A 119 5.30 -2.12 0.61
C SER A 119 5.65 -0.84 -0.13
N VAL A 120 5.10 0.29 0.30
CA VAL A 120 5.41 1.62 -0.28
C VAL A 120 6.90 1.91 -0.25
N LEU A 121 7.56 1.64 0.88
CA LEU A 121 9.02 1.82 0.99
C LEU A 121 9.79 0.91 0.01
N ARG A 122 9.35 -0.33 -0.21
CA ARG A 122 9.96 -1.23 -1.22
C ARG A 122 9.77 -0.70 -2.64
N GLN A 123 8.58 -0.17 -2.95
CA GLN A 123 8.30 0.44 -4.25
C GLN A 123 9.20 1.66 -4.49
N LEU A 124 9.38 2.53 -3.48
CA LEU A 124 10.29 3.67 -3.55
C LEU A 124 11.74 3.25 -3.79
N ILE A 125 12.21 2.19 -3.13
CA ILE A 125 13.55 1.64 -3.35
C ILE A 125 13.69 1.17 -4.79
N THR A 126 12.73 0.40 -5.29
CA THR A 126 12.75 -0.13 -6.67
C THR A 126 12.76 0.98 -7.72
N VAL A 127 11.94 2.01 -7.53
CA VAL A 127 11.90 3.18 -8.42
C VAL A 127 13.19 3.97 -8.33
N GLY A 128 13.72 4.17 -7.11
CA GLY A 128 15.01 4.85 -6.90
C GLY A 128 16.18 4.14 -7.62
N ASP A 129 16.26 2.81 -7.48
CA ASP A 129 17.28 2.00 -8.17
C ASP A 129 17.15 2.11 -9.70
N ARG A 130 15.92 2.15 -10.22
CA ARG A 130 15.68 2.34 -11.66
C ARG A 130 16.08 3.73 -12.14
N ILE A 131 15.75 4.77 -11.37
CA ILE A 131 16.18 6.15 -11.67
C ILE A 131 17.71 6.24 -11.74
N VAL A 132 18.40 5.66 -10.75
CA VAL A 132 19.87 5.62 -10.74
C VAL A 132 20.42 4.88 -11.95
N THR A 133 19.87 3.70 -12.27
CA THR A 133 20.30 2.90 -13.42
C THR A 133 20.11 3.64 -14.74
N ASN A 134 18.94 4.26 -14.95
CA ASN A 134 18.66 5.03 -16.16
C ASN A 134 19.55 6.28 -16.29
N ALA A 135 19.88 6.93 -15.18
CA ALA A 135 20.76 8.08 -15.19
C ALA A 135 22.23 7.70 -15.49
N LEU A 136 22.70 6.53 -15.00
CA LEU A 136 24.05 6.03 -15.25
C LEU A 136 24.23 5.47 -16.66
N ALA A 137 23.18 4.91 -17.27
CA ALA A 137 23.18 4.31 -18.60
C ALA A 137 22.02 4.86 -19.45
N PRO A 138 22.14 6.07 -20.00
CA PRO A 138 21.06 6.73 -20.74
C PRO A 138 20.67 6.01 -22.05
N GLU A 139 21.55 5.18 -22.61
CA GLU A 139 21.32 4.38 -23.84
C GLU A 139 20.78 5.19 -25.04
N GLY A 140 21.25 6.43 -25.19
CA GLY A 140 20.85 7.33 -26.28
C GLY A 140 19.56 8.11 -26.04
N ARG A 141 18.91 7.94 -24.86
CA ARG A 141 17.74 8.75 -24.47
C ARG A 141 18.17 10.17 -24.04
N GLU A 142 17.31 11.13 -24.30
CA GLU A 142 17.52 12.50 -23.84
C GLU A 142 17.30 12.61 -22.31
N THR A 143 18.05 13.53 -21.69
CA THR A 143 17.92 13.79 -20.24
C THR A 143 16.48 14.08 -19.82
N ARG A 144 15.73 14.76 -20.69
CA ARG A 144 14.33 15.10 -20.45
C ARG A 144 13.44 13.86 -20.41
N GLU A 145 13.64 12.90 -21.28
CA GLU A 145 12.90 11.64 -21.30
C GLU A 145 13.12 10.83 -20.02
N ILE A 146 14.37 10.81 -19.53
CA ILE A 146 14.71 10.12 -18.27
C ILE A 146 14.04 10.80 -17.08
N LEU A 147 13.96 12.15 -17.08
CA LEU A 147 13.31 12.91 -16.03
C LEU A 147 11.78 12.67 -16.05
N ASP A 148 11.15 12.75 -17.22
CA ASP A 148 9.71 12.53 -17.38
C ASP A 148 9.32 11.09 -16.94
N GLU A 149 10.17 10.09 -17.25
CA GLU A 149 9.97 8.72 -16.79
C GLU A 149 10.07 8.58 -15.27
N ALA A 150 11.06 9.23 -14.65
CA ALA A 150 11.24 9.23 -13.19
C ALA A 150 10.04 9.88 -12.48
N GLU A 151 9.56 11.01 -12.96
CA GLU A 151 8.37 11.69 -12.42
C GLU A 151 7.13 10.79 -12.53
N LYS A 152 6.92 10.15 -13.67
CA LYS A 152 5.81 9.23 -13.89
C LYS A 152 5.84 8.04 -12.93
N GLU A 153 7.01 7.45 -12.70
CA GLU A 153 7.14 6.30 -11.79
C GLU A 153 6.85 6.69 -10.34
N VAL A 154 7.35 7.85 -9.89
CA VAL A 154 7.07 8.36 -8.54
C VAL A 154 5.59 8.71 -8.39
N LEU A 155 4.98 9.35 -9.40
CA LEU A 155 3.56 9.68 -9.38
C LEU A 155 2.68 8.41 -9.32
N ALA A 156 3.07 7.34 -10.02
CA ALA A 156 2.35 6.07 -10.00
C ALA A 156 2.29 5.44 -8.60
N ILE A 157 3.34 5.61 -7.77
CA ILE A 157 3.32 5.18 -6.36
C ILE A 157 2.25 5.99 -5.60
N ASN A 158 2.24 7.31 -5.75
CA ASN A 158 1.27 8.17 -5.08
C ASN A 158 -0.17 7.87 -5.48
N GLU A 159 -0.43 7.62 -6.76
CA GLU A 159 -1.78 7.29 -7.25
C GLU A 159 -2.30 5.96 -6.71
N ARG A 160 -1.43 4.94 -6.62
CA ARG A 160 -1.78 3.65 -6.00
C ARG A 160 -2.14 3.82 -4.54
N ASN A 161 -1.35 4.60 -3.79
CA ASN A 161 -1.57 4.88 -2.37
C ASN A 161 -2.82 5.74 -2.15
N ALA A 162 -3.06 6.75 -3.00
CA ALA A 162 -4.23 7.61 -2.91
C ALA A 162 -5.56 6.84 -3.11
N ARG A 163 -5.57 5.79 -3.93
CA ARG A 163 -6.73 4.90 -4.09
C ARG A 163 -6.99 4.07 -2.82
N THR A 164 -5.94 3.64 -2.15
CA THR A 164 -6.03 2.92 -0.88
C THR A 164 -6.49 3.83 0.26
N GLN A 165 -6.08 5.11 0.26
CA GLN A 165 -6.51 6.10 1.25
C GLN A 165 -7.91 6.69 0.99
N ARG A 166 -8.47 6.53 -0.21
CA ARG A 166 -9.82 6.98 -0.56
C ARG A 166 -10.94 6.02 -0.14
N GLY A 167 -10.64 4.99 0.65
CA GLY A 167 -11.64 4.23 1.39
C GLY A 167 -12.57 5.16 2.17
N PHE A 168 -13.70 4.67 2.66
CA PHE A 168 -14.71 5.44 3.40
C PHE A 168 -14.05 6.36 4.43
N GLN A 169 -13.96 7.65 4.10
CA GLN A 169 -13.56 8.65 5.10
C GLN A 169 -14.73 8.88 6.05
N PRO A 170 -14.50 8.87 7.36
CA PRO A 170 -15.55 9.21 8.31
C PRO A 170 -16.15 10.58 7.96
N LEU A 171 -17.47 10.65 7.86
CA LEU A 171 -18.18 11.90 7.52
C LEU A 171 -17.74 13.08 8.39
N VAL A 172 -17.39 12.81 9.65
CA VAL A 172 -16.87 13.81 10.60
C VAL A 172 -15.59 14.48 10.09
N THR A 173 -14.68 13.73 9.46
CA THR A 173 -13.44 14.28 8.89
C THR A 173 -13.76 15.17 7.70
N LEU A 174 -14.62 14.69 6.79
CA LEU A 174 -15.04 15.47 5.63
C LEU A 174 -15.77 16.76 6.04
N VAL A 175 -16.67 16.69 7.03
CA VAL A 175 -17.38 17.87 7.54
C VAL A 175 -16.40 18.86 8.17
N ARG A 176 -15.40 18.39 8.90
CA ARG A 176 -14.37 19.26 9.48
C ARG A 176 -13.56 19.97 8.40
N ASP A 177 -13.12 19.26 7.37
CA ASP A 177 -12.31 19.81 6.28
C ASP A 177 -13.10 20.83 5.47
N VAL A 178 -14.37 20.51 5.14
CA VAL A 178 -15.28 21.45 4.45
C VAL A 178 -15.54 22.66 5.32
N SER A 179 -15.81 22.49 6.62
CA SER A 179 -16.05 23.61 7.53
C SER A 179 -14.82 24.50 7.66
N ALA A 180 -13.62 23.90 7.76
CA ALA A 180 -12.37 24.67 7.80
C ALA A 180 -12.18 25.48 6.51
N ARG A 181 -12.48 24.89 5.34
CA ARG A 181 -12.39 25.55 4.05
C ARG A 181 -13.39 26.69 3.90
N VAL A 182 -14.62 26.50 4.36
CA VAL A 182 -15.65 27.56 4.38
C VAL A 182 -15.24 28.72 5.26
N ILE A 183 -14.70 28.44 6.47
CA ILE A 183 -14.21 29.47 7.40
C ILE A 183 -13.01 30.23 6.79
N GLU A 184 -12.09 29.50 6.14
CA GLU A 184 -10.96 30.11 5.42
C GLU A 184 -11.44 31.07 4.32
N LEU A 185 -12.37 30.62 3.48
CA LEU A 185 -12.96 31.43 2.41
C LEU A 185 -13.72 32.64 2.98
N TYR A 186 -14.46 32.47 4.07
CA TYR A 186 -15.18 33.56 4.74
C TYR A 186 -14.23 34.60 5.34
N ASN A 187 -13.10 34.16 5.91
CA ASN A 187 -12.10 35.03 6.52
C ASN A 187 -11.17 35.67 5.49
N THR A 188 -11.03 35.07 4.30
CA THR A 188 -10.27 35.63 3.20
C THR A 188 -11.18 36.70 2.55
N LYS A 189 -11.10 37.93 3.03
CA LYS A 189 -11.67 39.10 2.36
C LYS A 189 -10.90 39.36 1.06
N SER A 190 -11.00 38.45 0.11
CA SER A 190 -10.47 38.73 -1.23
C SER A 190 -11.44 39.67 -1.96
N THR A 191 -10.91 40.76 -2.40
CA THR A 191 -11.61 41.72 -3.27
C THR A 191 -11.85 41.15 -4.68
N SER A 192 -11.48 39.93 -4.95
CA SER A 192 -11.78 39.21 -6.19
C SER A 192 -12.88 38.16 -5.91
N GLU A 193 -13.98 38.27 -6.63
CA GLU A 193 -15.12 37.33 -6.60
C GLU A 193 -14.75 35.91 -7.10
N VAL A 194 -13.52 35.71 -7.55
CA VAL A 194 -13.02 34.43 -8.11
C VAL A 194 -12.46 33.56 -7.01
N THR A 195 -13.06 32.39 -6.77
CA THR A 195 -12.61 31.40 -5.78
C THR A 195 -11.49 30.50 -6.29
N GLY A 196 -11.03 30.67 -7.53
CA GLY A 196 -9.99 29.90 -8.21
C GLY A 196 -8.88 30.76 -8.80
N VAL A 197 -8.26 30.27 -9.86
CA VAL A 197 -7.27 31.01 -10.65
C VAL A 197 -8.04 31.90 -11.65
N SER A 198 -7.84 33.22 -11.60
CA SER A 198 -8.46 34.14 -12.52
C SER A 198 -8.11 33.78 -13.98
N SER A 199 -9.12 33.75 -14.83
CA SER A 199 -8.96 33.54 -16.28
C SER A 199 -8.31 34.73 -17.01
N GLY A 200 -8.20 35.88 -16.33
CA GLY A 200 -7.75 37.14 -16.90
C GLY A 200 -8.83 37.90 -17.71
N TYR A 201 -10.05 37.36 -17.78
CA TYR A 201 -11.21 38.01 -18.41
C TYR A 201 -12.25 38.35 -17.33
N PRO A 202 -12.34 39.62 -16.89
CA PRO A 202 -13.21 40.03 -15.78
C PRO A 202 -14.67 39.61 -15.92
N ASN A 203 -15.20 39.65 -17.15
CA ASN A 203 -16.59 39.27 -17.43
C ASN A 203 -16.85 37.76 -17.33
N LEU A 204 -15.82 36.90 -17.51
CA LEU A 204 -15.91 35.47 -17.36
C LEU A 204 -15.74 35.10 -15.88
N ASP A 205 -14.80 35.74 -15.22
CA ASP A 205 -14.50 35.55 -13.81
C ASP A 205 -15.67 35.96 -12.89
N HIS A 206 -16.59 36.81 -13.39
CA HIS A 206 -17.78 37.25 -12.63
C HIS A 206 -18.97 36.27 -12.75
N VAL A 207 -18.93 35.32 -13.68
CA VAL A 207 -20.01 34.36 -13.96
C VAL A 207 -19.66 32.94 -13.44
N THR A 208 -18.41 32.68 -13.10
CA THR A 208 -17.90 31.39 -12.58
C THR A 208 -17.59 31.45 -11.08
#